data_ac55ed0d4fa2518c0ca28c981aba431a
#
_entry.id   ac55ed0d4fa2518c0ca28c981aba431a
#
_cell.length_a   1.000
_cell.length_b   1.000
_cell.length_c   1.000
_cell.angle_alpha   90.00
_cell.angle_beta   90.00
_cell.angle_gamma   90.00
#
_symmetry.space_group_name_H-M   'P 1'
#
loop_
_entity.id
_entity.type
_entity.pdbx_description
1 polymer ?
#
loop_
_entity_poly.entity_id
_entity_poly.type
_entity_poly.pdbx_seq_one_letter_code
_entity_poly.pdbx_strand_id
1 'polypeptide(L)' 'MNYLLEALCKKLEGDIAMAYANIKAYERNVVGIGEHPEIVQAIEMELEKLATAEDKLNMLKKHFS' A
#
# COMPACT_ATOMS: atom_id res chain seq x y z
N MET A 1 22.84 -3.97 -2.23
CA MET A 1 22.13 -3.34 -1.08
C MET A 1 22.48 -4.12 0.18
N ASN A 2 22.72 -3.44 1.30
CA ASN A 2 23.05 -4.16 2.51
C ASN A 2 21.81 -4.72 3.20
N TYR A 3 22.02 -5.49 4.26
CA TYR A 3 20.91 -6.19 4.90
C TYR A 3 19.86 -5.24 5.50
N LEU A 4 20.26 -4.04 5.91
CA LEU A 4 19.30 -3.07 6.45
C LEU A 4 18.37 -2.55 5.36
N LEU A 5 18.92 -2.22 4.21
CA LEU A 5 18.10 -1.76 3.09
C LEU A 5 17.27 -2.89 2.50
N GLU A 6 17.81 -4.11 2.51
CA GLU A 6 17.02 -5.27 2.08
C GLU A 6 15.82 -5.48 2.99
N ALA A 7 16.00 -5.33 4.31
CA ALA A 7 14.89 -5.43 5.25
C ALA A 7 13.84 -4.37 4.98
N LEU A 8 14.28 -3.14 4.69
CA LEU A 8 13.33 -2.07 4.36
C LEU A 8 12.57 -2.38 3.07
N CYS A 9 13.24 -2.95 2.07
CA CYS A 9 12.56 -3.38 0.85
C CYS A 9 11.45 -4.37 1.16
N LYS A 10 11.74 -5.36 2.01
CA LYS A 10 10.74 -6.36 2.39
C LYS A 10 9.56 -5.72 3.12
N LYS A 11 9.85 -4.78 4.01
CA LYS A 11 8.79 -4.06 4.71
C LYS A 11 7.90 -3.31 3.74
N LEU A 12 8.52 -2.59 2.79
CA LEU A 12 7.76 -1.82 1.81
C LEU A 12 6.94 -2.72 0.89
N GLU A 13 7.48 -3.85 0.49
CA GLU A 13 6.72 -4.85 -0.27
C GLU A 13 5.50 -5.31 0.52
N GLY A 14 5.66 -5.51 1.82
CA GLY A 14 4.55 -5.88 2.69
C GLY A 14 3.52 -4.76 2.80
N ASP A 15 3.97 -3.52 2.95
CA ASP A 15 3.07 -2.36 3.01
C ASP A 15 2.26 -2.25 1.72
N ILE A 16 2.90 -2.47 0.57
CA ILE A 16 2.22 -2.46 -0.73
C ILE A 16 1.16 -3.56 -0.78
N ALA A 17 1.54 -4.77 -0.37
CA ALA A 17 0.62 -5.91 -0.40
C ALA A 17 -0.60 -5.67 0.50
N MET A 18 -0.38 -5.09 1.69
CA MET A 18 -1.47 -4.80 2.62
C MET A 18 -2.43 -3.76 2.07
N ALA A 19 -1.88 -2.66 1.56
CA ALA A 19 -2.73 -1.59 1.01
C ALA A 19 -3.52 -2.09 -0.19
N TYR A 20 -2.86 -2.86 -1.06
CA TYR A 20 -3.52 -3.45 -2.22
C TYR A 20 -4.67 -4.36 -1.79
N ALA A 21 -4.41 -5.24 -0.81
CA ALA A 21 -5.44 -6.17 -0.33
C ALA A 21 -6.62 -5.43 0.29
N ASN A 22 -6.34 -4.36 1.04
CA ASN A 22 -7.41 -3.57 1.65
C ASN A 22 -8.28 -2.90 0.61
N ILE A 23 -7.67 -2.36 -0.45
CA ILE A 23 -8.44 -1.74 -1.54
C ILE A 23 -9.30 -2.79 -2.22
N LYS A 24 -8.75 -3.97 -2.48
CA LYS A 24 -9.52 -5.07 -3.07
C LYS A 24 -10.68 -5.49 -2.19
N ALA A 25 -10.48 -5.53 -0.88
CA ALA A 25 -11.54 -5.91 0.05
C ALA A 25 -12.69 -4.89 0.01
N TYR A 26 -12.37 -3.60 0.02
CA TYR A 26 -13.39 -2.57 -0.09
C TYR A 26 -14.14 -2.67 -1.42
N GLU A 27 -13.40 -2.89 -2.49
CA GLU A 27 -13.99 -3.00 -3.82
C GLU A 27 -15.00 -4.13 -3.91
N ARG A 28 -14.69 -5.28 -3.29
CA ARG A 28 -15.53 -6.47 -3.38
C ARG A 28 -16.69 -6.47 -2.41
N ASN A 29 -16.54 -5.81 -1.27
CA ASN A 29 -17.51 -5.91 -0.18
C ASN A 29 -18.24 -4.59 0.12
N VAL A 30 -18.27 -3.70 -0.84
CA VAL A 30 -18.86 -2.39 -0.63
C VAL A 30 -20.33 -2.47 -0.21
N VAL A 31 -21.06 -3.47 -0.72
CA VAL A 31 -22.48 -3.63 -0.44
C VAL A 31 -22.74 -3.91 1.03
N GLY A 32 -21.84 -4.64 1.67
CA GLY A 32 -22.02 -5.02 3.07
C GLY A 32 -21.64 -3.94 4.06
N ILE A 33 -21.02 -2.86 3.60
CA ILE A 33 -20.48 -1.84 4.50
C ILE A 33 -21.48 -0.72 4.79
N GLY A 34 -22.27 -0.32 3.83
CA GLY A 34 -23.38 0.61 4.06
C GLY A 34 -23.06 2.06 3.76
N GLU A 35 -22.25 2.71 4.55
CA GLU A 35 -22.05 4.15 4.47
C GLU A 35 -20.98 4.51 3.44
N HIS A 36 -21.42 5.00 2.31
CA HIS A 36 -20.62 5.17 1.12
C HIS A 36 -19.53 6.24 1.15
N PRO A 37 -19.77 7.43 1.72
CA PRO A 37 -18.73 8.46 1.72
C PRO A 37 -17.51 8.03 2.51
N GLU A 38 -17.70 7.29 3.59
CA GLU A 38 -16.59 6.84 4.40
C GLU A 38 -15.78 5.76 3.71
N ILE A 39 -16.39 4.96 2.85
CA ILE A 39 -15.71 3.93 2.09
C ILE A 39 -14.78 4.55 1.06
N VAL A 40 -15.26 5.57 0.37
CA VAL A 40 -14.43 6.26 -0.62
C VAL A 40 -13.20 6.87 0.04
N GLN A 41 -13.38 7.50 1.20
CA GLN A 41 -12.26 8.06 1.94
C GLN A 41 -11.29 6.97 2.40
N ALA A 42 -11.83 5.84 2.86
CA ALA A 42 -11.00 4.73 3.29
C ALA A 42 -10.15 4.19 2.15
N ILE A 43 -10.73 4.09 0.96
CA ILE A 43 -9.99 3.64 -0.22
C ILE A 43 -8.89 4.64 -0.56
N GLU A 44 -9.21 5.93 -0.49
CA GLU A 44 -8.22 6.97 -0.77
C GLU A 44 -7.04 6.89 0.18
N MET A 45 -7.30 6.66 1.47
CA MET A 45 -6.23 6.53 2.45
C MET A 45 -5.34 5.32 2.16
N GLU A 46 -5.93 4.20 1.76
CA GLU A 46 -5.14 3.03 1.39
C GLU A 46 -4.34 3.27 0.12
N LEU A 47 -4.93 3.99 -0.84
CA LEU A 47 -4.22 4.33 -2.07
C LEU A 47 -3.02 5.23 -1.78
N GLU A 48 -3.15 6.15 -0.84
CA GLU A 48 -2.03 6.99 -0.43
C GLU A 48 -0.90 6.16 0.17
N LYS A 49 -1.24 5.20 1.01
CA LYS A 49 -0.24 4.29 1.58
C LYS A 49 0.45 3.48 0.50
N LEU A 50 -0.33 2.99 -0.46
CA LEU A 50 0.19 2.22 -1.58
C LEU A 50 1.18 3.05 -2.40
N ALA A 51 0.77 4.25 -2.77
CA ALA A 51 1.59 5.14 -3.58
C ALA A 51 2.89 5.51 -2.87
N THR A 52 2.79 5.82 -1.58
CA THR A 52 3.96 6.19 -0.78
C THR A 52 4.95 5.04 -0.67
N ALA A 53 4.45 3.84 -0.37
CA ALA A 53 5.32 2.66 -0.23
C ALA A 53 5.97 2.30 -1.57
N GLU A 54 5.21 2.37 -2.64
CA GLU A 54 5.73 2.06 -3.96
C GLU A 54 6.80 3.05 -4.39
N ASP A 55 6.57 4.34 -4.13
CA ASP A 55 7.55 5.37 -4.44
C ASP A 55 8.85 5.13 -3.68
N LYS A 56 8.76 4.85 -2.37
CA LYS A 56 9.94 4.58 -1.57
C LYS A 56 10.70 3.36 -2.08
N LEU A 57 9.98 2.31 -2.41
CA LEU A 57 10.61 1.08 -2.91
C LEU A 57 11.33 1.35 -4.24
N ASN A 58 10.70 2.11 -5.13
CA ASN A 58 11.30 2.47 -6.40
C ASN A 58 12.57 3.31 -6.19
N MET A 59 12.55 4.22 -5.24
CA MET A 59 13.72 5.04 -4.93
C MET A 59 14.87 4.19 -4.40
N LEU A 60 14.56 3.24 -3.53
CA LEU A 60 15.58 2.32 -3.02
C LEU A 60 16.23 1.52 -4.15
N LYS A 61 15.41 0.97 -5.03
CA LYS A 61 15.94 0.17 -6.14
C LYS A 61 16.73 1.01 -7.13
N LYS A 62 16.26 2.23 -7.38
CA LYS A 62 16.90 3.12 -8.34
C LYS A 62 18.25 3.62 -7.86
N HIS A 63 18.38 3.93 -6.59
CA HIS A 63 19.55 4.64 -6.09
C HIS A 63 20.50 3.79 -5.26
N PHE A 64 20.07 2.66 -4.74
CA PHE A 64 20.83 1.92 -3.75
C PHE A 64 21.00 0.43 -4.05
N SER A 65 20.48 -0.05 -5.13
CA SER A 65 20.66 -1.46 -5.50
C SER A 65 21.89 -1.72 -6.35
#